data_aff61e795ee92d9705194e0ad5a75f24
#
_entry.id   aff61e795ee92d9705194e0ad5a75f24
#
_cell.length_a   1.000
_cell.length_b   1.000
_cell.length_c   1.000
_cell.angle_alpha   90.00
_cell.angle_beta   90.00
_cell.angle_gamma   90.00
#
_symmetry.space_group_name_H-M   'P 1'
#
loop_
_entity.id
_entity.type
_entity.pdbx_description
1 polymer ?
#
loop_
_entity_poly.entity_id
_entity_poly.type
_entity_poly.pdbx_seq_one_letter_code
_entity_poly.pdbx_strand_id
1 'polypeptide(L)'
;MMLKQTKIVASISDLRCDVDFIRALFEAGMNVVRMNTAHASREGFEKLISNVREVSNRIAILMDTKGPEIRTTSLVNKEPIPFHIGDQVKVVGNPELETCRECIAVSYPDFVKDLKVEGTILIDDGDLELRVIEKTED
;
A
#
# COMPACT_ATOMS: atom_id res chain seq x y z
N MET A 1 -34.97 -13.39 -14.17
CA MET A 1 -33.70 -13.40 -13.39
C MET A 1 -33.05 -12.02 -13.54
N MET A 2 -33.04 -11.20 -12.48
CA MET A 2 -32.36 -9.90 -12.55
C MET A 2 -30.86 -10.11 -12.69
N LEU A 3 -30.24 -9.55 -13.71
CA LEU A 3 -28.79 -9.56 -13.89
C LEU A 3 -28.17 -8.69 -12.80
N LYS A 4 -27.24 -9.26 -12.06
CA LYS A 4 -26.45 -8.52 -11.05
C LYS A 4 -25.68 -7.38 -11.74
N GLN A 5 -25.98 -6.14 -11.39
CA GLN A 5 -25.35 -4.95 -12.00
C GLN A 5 -24.03 -4.57 -11.32
N THR A 6 -23.94 -4.78 -10.00
CA THR A 6 -22.70 -4.49 -9.23
C THR A 6 -21.75 -5.67 -9.28
N LYS A 7 -20.48 -5.39 -9.53
CA LYS A 7 -19.40 -6.39 -9.47
C LYS A 7 -18.79 -6.43 -8.07
N ILE A 8 -18.49 -7.63 -7.61
CA ILE A 8 -17.75 -7.84 -6.35
C ILE A 8 -16.29 -8.09 -6.71
N VAL A 9 -15.41 -7.25 -6.17
CA VAL A 9 -13.96 -7.39 -6.25
C VAL A 9 -13.46 -7.87 -4.88
N ALA A 10 -12.78 -9.01 -4.84
CA ALA A 10 -12.16 -9.53 -3.62
C ALA A 10 -10.65 -9.45 -3.74
N SER A 11 -9.99 -8.80 -2.76
CA SER A 11 -8.53 -8.85 -2.63
C SER A 11 -8.13 -10.16 -1.99
N ILE A 12 -7.29 -10.94 -2.67
CA ILE A 12 -6.83 -12.25 -2.22
C ILE A 12 -5.30 -12.23 -2.17
N SER A 13 -4.75 -12.69 -1.03
CA SER A 13 -3.30 -12.87 -0.87
C SER A 13 -2.89 -14.30 -1.24
N ASP A 14 -1.61 -14.48 -1.50
CA ASP A 14 -0.97 -15.79 -1.73
C ASP A 14 -1.00 -16.71 -0.50
N LEU A 15 -1.19 -16.13 0.70
CA LEU A 15 -1.30 -16.88 1.97
C LEU A 15 -2.59 -17.67 2.07
N ARG A 16 -3.68 -17.21 1.45
CA ARG A 16 -4.97 -17.88 1.43
C ARG A 16 -5.61 -17.80 0.05
N CYS A 17 -5.16 -18.66 -0.83
CA CYS A 17 -5.57 -18.68 -2.24
C CYS A 17 -5.87 -20.08 -2.75
N ASP A 18 -6.26 -20.99 -1.86
CA ASP A 18 -6.63 -22.36 -2.24
C ASP A 18 -7.90 -22.38 -3.11
N VAL A 19 -8.03 -23.43 -3.90
CA VAL A 19 -9.11 -23.60 -4.89
C VAL A 19 -10.50 -23.58 -4.22
N ASP A 20 -10.62 -24.22 -3.06
CA ASP A 20 -11.92 -24.31 -2.36
C ASP A 20 -12.35 -22.94 -1.82
N PHE A 21 -11.41 -22.17 -1.29
CA PHE A 21 -11.66 -20.78 -0.85
C PHE A 21 -12.10 -19.89 -2.02
N ILE A 22 -11.39 -19.94 -3.15
CA ILE A 22 -11.74 -19.18 -4.35
C ILE A 22 -13.09 -19.61 -4.90
N ARG A 23 -13.39 -20.91 -4.90
CA ARG A 23 -14.69 -21.47 -5.32
C ARG A 23 -15.83 -20.93 -4.46
N ALA A 24 -15.67 -20.97 -3.13
CA ALA A 24 -16.68 -20.45 -2.21
C ALA A 24 -16.96 -18.96 -2.45
N LEU A 25 -15.93 -18.14 -2.69
CA LEU A 25 -16.09 -16.73 -3.04
C LEU A 25 -16.81 -16.54 -4.38
N PHE A 26 -16.48 -17.36 -5.37
CA PHE A 26 -17.11 -17.29 -6.69
C PHE A 26 -18.61 -17.67 -6.62
N GLU A 27 -18.95 -18.72 -5.88
CA GLU A 27 -20.32 -19.14 -5.64
C GLU A 27 -21.12 -18.09 -4.84
N ALA A 28 -20.47 -17.40 -3.90
CA ALA A 28 -21.02 -16.24 -3.19
C ALA A 28 -21.18 -15.00 -4.07
N GLY A 29 -20.70 -15.05 -5.33
CA GLY A 29 -20.93 -14.00 -6.33
C GLY A 29 -19.75 -13.08 -6.61
N MET A 30 -18.52 -13.42 -6.21
CA MET A 30 -17.31 -12.71 -6.62
C MET A 30 -17.16 -12.72 -8.14
N ASN A 31 -16.74 -11.58 -8.69
CA ASN A 31 -16.54 -11.42 -10.13
C ASN A 31 -15.07 -11.18 -10.48
N VAL A 32 -14.31 -10.57 -9.57
CA VAL A 32 -12.93 -10.14 -9.81
C VAL A 32 -12.08 -10.52 -8.60
N VAL A 33 -10.94 -11.14 -8.86
CA VAL A 33 -9.86 -11.30 -7.89
C VAL A 33 -8.87 -10.15 -8.10
N ARG A 34 -8.65 -9.35 -7.04
CA ARG A 34 -7.61 -8.31 -7.01
C ARG A 34 -6.37 -8.87 -6.33
N MET A 35 -5.25 -8.76 -6.99
CA MET A 35 -3.93 -9.12 -6.49
C MET A 35 -3.11 -7.85 -6.25
N ASN A 36 -2.68 -7.64 -4.99
CA ASN A 36 -1.78 -6.53 -4.67
C ASN A 36 -0.33 -6.96 -4.91
N THR A 37 0.31 -6.38 -5.92
CA THR A 37 1.68 -6.76 -6.32
C THR A 37 2.77 -6.26 -5.37
N ALA A 38 2.43 -5.44 -4.38
CA ALA A 38 3.40 -4.93 -3.42
C ALA A 38 3.84 -5.96 -2.36
N HIS A 39 3.07 -7.04 -2.15
CA HIS A 39 3.23 -7.93 -1.00
C HIS A 39 3.38 -9.41 -1.31
N ALA A 40 3.31 -9.83 -2.57
CA ALA A 40 3.41 -11.23 -2.93
C ALA A 40 4.59 -11.51 -3.87
N SER A 41 5.13 -12.73 -3.78
CA SER A 41 6.17 -13.21 -4.69
C SER A 41 5.59 -13.57 -6.06
N ARG A 42 6.47 -13.71 -7.05
CA ARG A 42 6.09 -14.18 -8.38
C ARG A 42 5.42 -15.56 -8.32
N GLU A 43 5.98 -16.47 -7.56
CA GLU A 43 5.46 -17.83 -7.36
C GLU A 43 4.07 -17.80 -6.70
N GLY A 44 3.87 -16.89 -5.74
CA GLY A 44 2.58 -16.67 -5.09
C GLY A 44 1.51 -16.20 -6.08
N PHE A 45 1.86 -15.31 -7.01
CA PHE A 45 0.94 -14.88 -8.07
C PHE A 45 0.65 -15.99 -9.08
N GLU A 46 1.64 -16.74 -9.54
CA GLU A 46 1.46 -17.85 -10.46
C GLU A 46 0.52 -18.91 -9.87
N LYS A 47 0.68 -19.24 -8.59
CA LYS A 47 -0.21 -20.13 -7.84
C LYS A 47 -1.63 -19.58 -7.75
N LEU A 48 -1.80 -18.33 -7.36
CA LEU A 48 -3.12 -17.70 -7.26
C LEU A 48 -3.84 -17.70 -8.61
N ILE A 49 -3.14 -17.30 -9.67
CA ILE A 49 -3.69 -17.27 -11.04
C ILE A 49 -4.12 -18.68 -11.47
N SER A 50 -3.27 -19.68 -11.25
CA SER A 50 -3.58 -21.08 -11.55
C SER A 50 -4.84 -21.54 -10.84
N ASN A 51 -4.95 -21.32 -9.54
CA ASN A 51 -6.09 -21.71 -8.73
C ASN A 51 -7.38 -20.97 -9.15
N VAL A 52 -7.28 -19.67 -9.49
CA VAL A 52 -8.43 -18.92 -10.03
C VAL A 52 -8.91 -19.52 -11.36
N ARG A 53 -8.01 -19.90 -12.25
CA ARG A 53 -8.34 -20.51 -13.55
C ARG A 53 -8.89 -21.93 -13.42
N GLU A 54 -8.47 -22.67 -12.41
CA GLU A 54 -9.05 -23.98 -12.09
C GLU A 54 -10.52 -23.84 -11.65
N VAL A 55 -10.86 -22.79 -10.90
CA VAL A 55 -12.25 -22.54 -10.50
C VAL A 55 -13.09 -22.06 -11.68
N SER A 56 -12.65 -21.02 -12.39
CA SER A 56 -13.43 -20.49 -13.52
C SER A 56 -12.66 -19.47 -14.37
N ASN A 57 -12.77 -19.61 -15.69
CA ASN A 57 -12.30 -18.60 -16.64
C ASN A 57 -13.16 -17.32 -16.64
N ARG A 58 -14.30 -17.31 -15.97
CA ARG A 58 -15.20 -16.15 -15.86
C ARG A 58 -14.78 -15.18 -14.76
N ILE A 59 -13.89 -15.59 -13.86
CA ILE A 59 -13.33 -14.71 -12.84
C ILE A 59 -12.31 -13.78 -13.50
N ALA A 60 -12.55 -12.47 -13.44
CA ALA A 60 -11.55 -11.50 -13.89
C ALA A 60 -10.40 -11.40 -12.88
N ILE A 61 -9.20 -11.17 -13.38
CA ILE A 61 -8.02 -10.93 -12.55
C ILE A 61 -7.61 -9.46 -12.72
N LEU A 62 -7.51 -8.75 -11.60
CA LEU A 62 -7.04 -7.39 -11.52
C LEU A 62 -5.68 -7.39 -10.81
N MET A 63 -4.64 -7.02 -11.53
CA MET A 63 -3.31 -6.81 -10.96
C MET A 63 -3.18 -5.34 -10.56
N ASP A 64 -3.13 -5.10 -9.27
CA ASP A 64 -2.88 -3.77 -8.72
C ASP A 64 -1.37 -3.55 -8.61
N THR A 65 -0.85 -2.82 -9.60
CA THR A 65 0.59 -2.57 -9.71
C THR A 65 1.00 -1.36 -8.90
N LYS A 66 2.12 -1.49 -8.20
CA LYS A 66 2.74 -0.38 -7.49
C LYS A 66 3.16 0.70 -8.49
N GLY A 67 2.64 1.93 -8.28
CA GLY A 67 3.10 3.12 -8.97
C GLY A 67 4.38 3.70 -8.35
N PRO A 68 4.86 4.85 -8.84
CA PRO A 68 5.88 5.62 -8.13
C PRO A 68 5.30 6.11 -6.80
N GLU A 69 5.92 5.71 -5.70
CA GLU A 69 5.47 6.04 -4.35
C GLU A 69 6.63 6.64 -3.55
N ILE A 70 6.31 7.68 -2.78
CA ILE A 70 7.17 8.15 -1.70
C ILE A 70 6.64 7.51 -0.42
N ARG A 71 7.47 6.71 0.23
CA ARG A 71 7.12 6.01 1.47
C ARG A 71 8.03 6.40 2.61
N THR A 72 7.49 6.42 3.81
CA THR A 72 8.32 6.43 5.02
C THR A 72 9.14 5.15 5.10
N THR A 73 10.35 5.25 5.63
CA THR A 73 11.23 4.09 5.82
C THR A 73 10.80 3.24 7.02
N SER A 74 11.47 2.11 7.23
CA SER A 74 11.23 1.24 8.38
C SER A 74 11.37 2.00 9.69
N LEU A 75 10.60 1.59 10.70
CA LEU A 75 10.71 2.15 12.05
C LEU A 75 11.86 1.47 12.82
N VAL A 76 12.67 2.25 13.52
CA VAL A 76 13.83 1.77 14.32
C VAL A 76 13.47 0.59 15.22
N ASN A 77 12.34 0.64 15.91
CA ASN A 77 11.93 -0.42 16.84
C ASN A 77 10.76 -1.27 16.33
N LYS A 78 10.30 -1.06 15.07
CA LYS A 78 9.09 -1.68 14.51
C LYS A 78 7.82 -1.43 15.32
N GLU A 79 7.82 -0.41 16.18
CA GLU A 79 6.67 0.01 16.99
C GLU A 79 6.07 1.31 16.44
N PRO A 80 4.74 1.49 16.54
CA PRO A 80 4.09 2.73 16.13
C PRO A 80 4.65 3.93 16.91
N ILE A 81 4.91 5.03 16.21
CA ILE A 81 5.40 6.28 16.79
C ILE A 81 4.20 7.22 16.95
N PRO A 82 3.79 7.56 18.19
CA PRO A 82 2.70 8.49 18.41
C PRO A 82 3.12 9.93 18.11
N PHE A 83 2.29 10.66 17.37
CA PHE A 83 2.40 12.10 17.16
C PHE A 83 1.15 12.81 17.70
N HIS A 84 1.32 14.02 18.19
CA HIS A 84 0.26 14.88 18.70
C HIS A 84 0.22 16.19 17.92
N ILE A 85 -0.94 16.83 17.92
CA ILE A 85 -1.09 18.13 17.28
C ILE A 85 -0.11 19.15 17.89
N GLY A 86 0.67 19.79 17.04
CA GLY A 86 1.69 20.77 17.45
C GLY A 86 3.09 20.18 17.63
N ASP A 87 3.25 18.86 17.51
CA ASP A 87 4.58 18.26 17.51
C ASP A 87 5.40 18.75 16.30
N GLN A 88 6.71 18.89 16.52
CA GLN A 88 7.66 19.18 15.47
C GLN A 88 8.54 17.97 15.22
N VAL A 89 8.77 17.65 13.96
CA VAL A 89 9.58 16.52 13.54
C VAL A 89 10.41 16.88 12.31
N LYS A 90 11.64 16.38 12.24
CA LYS A 90 12.46 16.50 11.05
C LYS A 90 11.99 15.49 9.99
N VAL A 91 11.93 15.89 8.72
CA VAL A 91 11.66 14.99 7.60
C VAL A 91 12.82 15.04 6.63
N VAL A 92 13.36 13.89 6.24
CA VAL A 92 14.54 13.80 5.36
C VAL A 92 14.31 12.82 4.21
N GLY A 93 14.87 13.14 3.05
CA GLY A 93 14.90 12.27 1.87
C GLY A 93 16.08 11.30 1.93
N ASN A 94 16.03 10.29 2.79
CA ASN A 94 17.08 9.30 2.92
C ASN A 94 16.54 7.88 3.06
N PRO A 95 16.56 7.06 1.98
CA PRO A 95 16.01 5.70 1.99
C PRO A 95 16.78 4.73 2.93
N GLU A 96 18.02 5.05 3.31
CA GLU A 96 18.86 4.19 4.16
C GLU A 96 18.67 4.48 5.66
N LEU A 97 18.03 5.59 6.00
CA LEU A 97 17.78 5.96 7.38
C LEU A 97 16.45 5.35 7.86
N GLU A 98 16.45 4.79 9.05
CA GLU A 98 15.20 4.35 9.70
C GLU A 98 14.47 5.53 10.35
N THR A 99 13.14 5.52 10.25
CA THR A 99 12.27 6.52 10.87
C THR A 99 12.24 6.35 12.39
N CYS A 100 12.41 7.46 13.10
CA CYS A 100 12.26 7.54 14.56
C CYS A 100 11.37 8.72 14.97
N ARG A 101 11.17 8.91 16.28
CA ARG A 101 10.30 9.98 16.81
C ARG A 101 10.76 11.39 16.41
N GLU A 102 12.07 11.59 16.30
CA GLU A 102 12.72 12.87 16.01
C GLU A 102 12.87 13.12 14.50
N CYS A 103 12.84 12.05 13.69
CA CYS A 103 13.13 12.14 12.27
C CYS A 103 12.34 11.11 11.47
N ILE A 104 11.47 11.58 10.59
CA ILE A 104 10.80 10.76 9.58
C ILE A 104 11.68 10.74 8.33
N ALA A 105 12.17 9.57 7.94
CA ALA A 105 12.90 9.38 6.70
C ALA A 105 11.96 8.86 5.61
N VAL A 106 12.16 9.32 4.38
CA VAL A 106 11.37 8.90 3.22
C VAL A 106 12.24 8.34 2.11
N SER A 107 11.66 7.49 1.28
CA SER A 107 12.32 6.76 0.19
C SER A 107 12.77 7.62 -0.99
N TYR A 108 12.44 8.90 -1.01
CA TYR A 108 12.75 9.83 -2.11
C TYR A 108 13.85 10.79 -1.70
N PRO A 109 15.09 10.68 -2.27
CA PRO A 109 16.25 11.51 -1.89
C PRO A 109 16.05 13.02 -2.11
N ASP A 110 15.40 13.43 -3.20
CA ASP A 110 15.15 14.84 -3.50
C ASP A 110 13.91 15.42 -2.79
N PHE A 111 13.35 14.70 -1.82
CA PHE A 111 12.10 15.09 -1.15
C PHE A 111 12.13 16.51 -0.60
N VAL A 112 13.20 16.84 0.16
CA VAL A 112 13.32 18.18 0.76
C VAL A 112 13.48 19.25 -0.32
N LYS A 113 14.19 18.96 -1.40
CA LYS A 113 14.41 19.90 -2.51
C LYS A 113 13.09 20.32 -3.17
N ASP A 114 12.19 19.34 -3.38
CA ASP A 114 10.92 19.56 -4.08
C ASP A 114 9.83 20.19 -3.19
N LEU A 115 9.99 20.15 -1.86
CA LEU A 115 9.07 20.78 -0.93
C LEU A 115 9.19 22.32 -0.95
N LYS A 116 8.10 22.98 -0.55
CA LYS A 116 8.07 24.42 -0.29
C LYS A 116 7.78 24.67 1.19
N VAL A 117 8.40 25.71 1.77
CA VAL A 117 8.00 26.24 3.09
C VAL A 117 6.52 26.63 3.02
N GLU A 118 5.78 26.43 4.08
CA GLU A 118 4.33 26.54 4.18
C GLU A 118 3.55 25.47 3.39
N GLY A 119 4.23 24.54 2.70
CA GLY A 119 3.60 23.40 2.04
C GLY A 119 3.10 22.37 3.05
N THR A 120 2.20 21.49 2.58
CA THR A 120 1.64 20.39 3.37
C THR A 120 2.22 19.06 2.91
N ILE A 121 2.55 18.20 3.85
CA ILE A 121 2.91 16.78 3.63
C ILE A 121 1.77 15.94 4.21
N LEU A 122 1.19 15.08 3.39
CA LEU A 122 0.19 14.11 3.80
C LEU A 122 0.82 12.73 3.91
N ILE A 123 0.57 12.03 5.01
CA ILE A 123 1.01 10.66 5.23
C ILE A 123 -0.23 9.80 5.48
N ASP A 124 -0.26 8.60 4.93
CA ASP A 124 -1.34 7.62 5.05
C ASP A 124 -2.70 8.19 4.63
N ASP A 125 -2.77 8.58 3.35
CA ASP A 125 -3.97 9.20 2.72
C ASP A 125 -4.51 10.46 3.44
N GLY A 126 -3.66 11.09 4.27
CA GLY A 126 -4.01 12.31 4.99
C GLY A 126 -4.44 12.10 6.44
N ASP A 127 -4.30 10.89 6.97
CA ASP A 127 -4.52 10.64 8.41
C ASP A 127 -3.53 11.42 9.28
N LEU A 128 -2.33 11.67 8.74
CA LEU A 128 -1.35 12.56 9.34
C LEU A 128 -1.02 13.72 8.37
N GLU A 129 -1.27 14.95 8.82
CA GLU A 129 -0.94 16.16 8.09
C GLU A 129 0.19 16.91 8.79
N LEU A 130 1.26 17.20 8.04
CA LEU A 130 2.40 17.98 8.51
C LEU A 130 2.50 19.27 7.68
N ARG A 131 2.82 20.39 8.34
CA ARG A 131 3.13 21.65 7.67
C ARG A 131 4.64 21.90 7.68
N VAL A 132 5.19 22.22 6.53
CA VAL A 132 6.60 22.57 6.40
C VAL A 132 6.83 23.95 7.00
N ILE A 133 7.48 24.02 8.15
CA ILE A 133 7.77 25.29 8.84
C ILE A 133 9.13 25.87 8.44
N GLU A 134 10.08 24.99 8.12
CA GLU A 134 11.46 25.36 7.75
C GLU A 134 12.05 24.32 6.80
N LYS A 135 13.01 24.71 5.98
CA LYS A 135 13.83 23.85 5.11
C LYS A 135 15.31 24.12 5.39
N THR A 136 16.09 23.05 5.51
CA THR A 136 17.54 23.08 5.48
C THR A 136 18.05 22.45 4.19
N GLU A 137 19.33 22.61 3.88
CA GLU A 137 19.93 22.04 2.66
C GLU A 137 20.17 20.52 2.75
N ASP A 138 19.96 19.91 3.94
CA ASP A 138 20.20 18.51 4.24
C ASP A 138 18.88 17.74 4.50
#